data_2a3ce01b60aaaa2f40bb103eadc65a03
#
_entry.id   2a3ce01b60aaaa2f40bb103eadc65a03
#
_cell.length_a   1.000
_cell.length_b   1.000
_cell.length_c   1.000
_cell.angle_alpha   90.00
_cell.angle_beta   90.00
_cell.angle_gamma   90.00
#
_symmetry.space_group_name_H-M   'P 1'
#
loop_
_entity.id
_entity.type
_entity.pdbx_description
1 polymer ?
#
loop_
_entity_poly.entity_id
_entity_poly.type
_entity_poly.pdbx_seq_one_letter_code
_entity_poly.pdbx_strand_id
1 'polypeptide(L)'
;MQRVRLSSQQTPVHKLGDSQMTLSPKFRLAVVPSSLLNPSSEYESSLQGEPVIPGLPDDVALNCLLRLPVESHSACKAVCKRWHLLLGNKERFFTRRKELGFRDPWLFVFTFHKCTGKIQWQVLDLTHFTWHTIPAMPCKDKVCPHGFRCVSIPHEGALFVCGGMVSDVDCPLDLVLKYEIQKNRWTVMNNMNTARSFFASEVINGMIYVAGGNSGDLFELNSAEVLDPAKGSWDPIANMGTNMASYDSAVLDGKLLLTEGWLWPFFVSPRGQVYDPKNNNWESMAVGLREGWTGSSVVVYGHLFVVSELERMKLKVYDPGSDSWEAIEGPPLPEQICKPFAVSSCNNRIYVVGRNLHVAVGYISSLNQTGISEKRSFGVGWHVINAPERLSDLTPSSSKVLFA
;
A
#
# COMPACT_ATOMS: atom_id res chain seq x y z
N MET A 1 -6.66 -41.37 -44.09
CA MET A 1 -7.15 -42.70 -43.71
C MET A 1 -6.10 -43.39 -42.87
N GLN A 2 -6.30 -43.49 -41.58
CA GLN A 2 -5.87 -44.58 -40.70
C GLN A 2 -6.31 -44.20 -39.28
N ARG A 3 -7.35 -44.90 -38.81
CA ARG A 3 -7.85 -44.85 -37.42
C ARG A 3 -6.93 -45.70 -36.57
N VAL A 4 -6.42 -45.14 -35.47
CA VAL A 4 -5.80 -45.92 -34.39
C VAL A 4 -6.82 -46.01 -33.26
N ARG A 5 -7.26 -47.26 -32.98
CA ARG A 5 -8.07 -47.61 -31.80
C ARG A 5 -7.16 -47.66 -30.57
N LEU A 6 -7.56 -47.02 -29.51
CA LEU A 6 -7.01 -47.22 -28.17
C LEU A 6 -7.99 -48.11 -27.37
N SER A 7 -7.47 -49.24 -26.95
CA SER A 7 -8.16 -50.22 -26.12
C SER A 7 -8.24 -49.79 -24.67
N SER A 8 -9.41 -49.88 -24.09
CA SER A 8 -9.70 -49.79 -22.67
C SER A 8 -9.13 -50.97 -21.90
N GLN A 9 -8.29 -50.76 -20.93
CA GLN A 9 -8.02 -51.70 -19.83
C GLN A 9 -8.59 -51.14 -18.53
N GLN A 10 -9.60 -51.82 -18.03
CA GLN A 10 -10.14 -51.66 -16.68
C GLN A 10 -9.19 -52.33 -15.69
N THR A 11 -8.85 -51.64 -14.61
CA THR A 11 -8.28 -52.25 -13.40
C THR A 11 -9.15 -51.88 -12.19
N PRO A 12 -9.17 -52.70 -11.14
CA PRO A 12 -10.32 -52.83 -10.27
C PRO A 12 -10.36 -51.83 -9.13
N VAL A 13 -11.59 -51.51 -8.74
CA VAL A 13 -11.95 -50.67 -7.59
C VAL A 13 -11.55 -51.34 -6.28
N HIS A 14 -10.58 -50.81 -5.56
CA HIS A 14 -10.41 -51.05 -4.12
C HIS A 14 -11.21 -50.03 -3.34
N LYS A 15 -12.23 -50.46 -2.64
CA LYS A 15 -12.89 -49.71 -1.56
C LYS A 15 -11.86 -49.50 -0.46
N LEU A 16 -11.56 -48.26 -0.14
CA LEU A 16 -10.91 -47.86 1.08
C LEU A 16 -11.84 -46.88 1.84
N GLY A 17 -11.92 -47.19 3.12
CA GLY A 17 -12.91 -46.71 4.06
C GLY A 17 -12.90 -45.23 4.37
N ASP A 18 -13.98 -44.82 4.98
CA ASP A 18 -14.23 -43.55 5.62
C ASP A 18 -13.05 -43.11 6.51
N SER A 19 -12.32 -42.12 6.06
CA SER A 19 -11.44 -41.34 6.89
C SER A 19 -11.99 -39.92 7.02
N GLN A 20 -12.59 -39.68 8.16
CA GLN A 20 -12.97 -38.34 8.61
C GLN A 20 -11.77 -37.40 8.42
N MET A 21 -11.93 -36.40 7.55
CA MET A 21 -11.02 -35.26 7.47
C MET A 21 -11.13 -34.49 8.78
N THR A 22 -10.19 -34.71 9.66
CA THR A 22 -9.95 -33.87 10.82
C THR A 22 -9.53 -32.49 10.34
N LEU A 23 -10.32 -31.51 10.73
CA LEU A 23 -10.04 -30.08 10.57
C LEU A 23 -8.60 -29.75 11.00
N SER A 24 -7.91 -29.02 10.14
CA SER A 24 -6.57 -28.46 10.36
C SER A 24 -6.42 -27.79 11.73
N PRO A 25 -5.26 -27.88 12.35
CA PRO A 25 -5.04 -27.32 13.67
C PRO A 25 -5.25 -25.80 13.63
N LYS A 26 -6.17 -25.34 14.49
CA LYS A 26 -6.33 -23.93 14.81
C LYS A 26 -4.98 -23.34 15.16
N PHE A 27 -4.57 -22.27 14.46
CA PHE A 27 -3.44 -21.45 14.84
C PHE A 27 -3.62 -21.01 16.29
N ARG A 28 -2.89 -21.61 17.21
CA ARG A 28 -2.66 -21.05 18.54
C ARG A 28 -1.66 -19.92 18.36
N LEU A 29 -2.15 -18.68 18.37
CA LEU A 29 -1.32 -17.52 18.69
C LEU A 29 -0.59 -17.85 19.99
N ALA A 30 0.75 -17.82 19.95
CA ALA A 30 1.53 -17.80 21.17
C ALA A 30 1.15 -16.51 21.89
N VAL A 31 0.25 -16.64 22.88
CA VAL A 31 -0.04 -15.57 23.81
C VAL A 31 1.24 -15.40 24.61
N VAL A 32 1.98 -14.33 24.33
CA VAL A 32 3.10 -13.90 25.19
C VAL A 32 2.49 -13.62 26.55
N PRO A 33 2.93 -14.30 27.60
CA PRO A 33 2.41 -14.07 28.94
C PRO A 33 2.54 -12.60 29.31
N SER A 34 1.48 -12.01 29.84
CA SER A 34 1.43 -10.61 30.27
C SER A 34 2.50 -10.24 31.32
N SER A 35 3.13 -11.23 31.94
CA SER A 35 4.26 -11.06 32.86
C SER A 35 5.58 -10.60 32.19
N LEU A 36 5.69 -10.69 30.86
CA LEU A 36 6.84 -10.15 30.10
C LEU A 36 6.63 -8.71 29.60
N LEU A 37 5.43 -8.14 29.83
CA LEU A 37 5.07 -6.78 29.39
C LEU A 37 5.25 -5.71 30.47
N ASN A 38 5.58 -6.09 31.69
CA ASN A 38 5.99 -5.17 32.75
C ASN A 38 7.47 -5.36 33.06
N PRO A 39 8.36 -4.53 32.52
CA PRO A 39 9.65 -4.33 33.17
C PRO A 39 9.32 -3.73 34.55
N SER A 40 9.73 -4.40 35.59
CA SER A 40 9.47 -4.03 36.97
C SER A 40 9.71 -2.53 37.19
N SER A 41 8.77 -1.86 37.84
CA SER A 41 8.82 -0.44 38.21
C SER A 41 10.09 -0.05 39.02
N GLU A 42 10.75 -1.03 39.62
CA GLU A 42 12.02 -0.86 40.33
C GLU A 42 13.20 -0.48 39.40
N TYR A 43 13.20 -0.93 38.13
CA TYR A 43 14.28 -0.60 37.18
C TYR A 43 14.12 0.83 36.61
N GLU A 44 12.89 1.32 36.46
CA GLU A 44 12.63 2.70 36.02
C GLU A 44 12.99 3.73 37.12
N SER A 45 12.77 3.39 38.39
CA SER A 45 13.09 4.25 39.51
C SER A 45 14.60 4.43 39.75
N SER A 46 15.44 3.43 39.40
CA SER A 46 16.89 3.50 39.52
C SER A 46 17.57 4.40 38.49
N LEU A 47 16.86 4.80 37.41
CA LEU A 47 17.36 5.65 36.34
C LEU A 47 16.88 7.11 36.41
N GLN A 48 16.07 7.45 37.43
CA GLN A 48 15.48 8.79 37.59
C GLN A 48 16.46 9.88 38.05
N GLY A 49 17.72 9.58 38.26
CA GLY A 49 18.73 10.54 38.72
C GLY A 49 19.77 10.99 37.70
N GLU A 50 19.97 10.25 36.61
CA GLU A 50 21.00 10.57 35.62
C GLU A 50 20.41 11.37 34.44
N PRO A 51 21.06 12.44 33.95
CA PRO A 51 20.57 13.17 32.78
C PRO A 51 20.58 12.30 31.54
N VAL A 52 19.60 12.50 30.62
CA VAL A 52 19.53 11.78 29.35
C VAL A 52 20.75 12.05 28.49
N ILE A 53 21.17 13.33 28.44
CA ILE A 53 22.43 13.76 27.85
C ILE A 53 23.09 14.70 28.86
N PRO A 54 24.32 14.43 29.31
CA PRO A 54 25.03 15.28 30.23
C PRO A 54 25.10 16.72 29.72
N GLY A 55 24.73 17.67 30.59
CA GLY A 55 24.73 19.09 30.25
C GLY A 55 23.50 19.64 29.52
N LEU A 56 22.50 18.78 29.21
CA LEU A 56 21.23 19.20 28.64
C LEU A 56 20.08 18.92 29.60
N PRO A 57 19.05 19.78 29.67
CA PRO A 57 17.77 19.43 30.28
C PRO A 57 17.16 18.19 29.62
N ASP A 58 16.49 17.34 30.37
CA ASP A 58 15.99 16.04 29.89
C ASP A 58 14.95 16.18 28.78
N ASP A 59 14.12 17.22 28.78
CA ASP A 59 13.16 17.53 27.74
C ASP A 59 13.84 17.88 26.39
N VAL A 60 14.93 18.66 26.45
CA VAL A 60 15.74 19.01 25.28
C VAL A 60 16.46 17.76 24.76
N ALA A 61 17.08 17.00 25.65
CA ALA A 61 17.77 15.76 25.32
C ALA A 61 16.83 14.72 24.67
N LEU A 62 15.62 14.56 25.23
CA LEU A 62 14.59 13.69 24.67
C LEU A 62 14.16 14.16 23.26
N ASN A 63 13.95 15.48 23.08
CA ASN A 63 13.65 16.05 21.77
C ASN A 63 14.74 15.76 20.73
N CYS A 64 16.01 15.81 21.13
CA CYS A 64 17.11 15.43 20.24
C CYS A 64 17.02 13.95 19.85
N LEU A 65 16.79 13.05 20.81
CA LEU A 65 16.67 11.61 20.54
C LEU A 65 15.46 11.28 19.66
N LEU A 66 14.33 11.96 19.84
CA LEU A 66 13.12 11.74 19.06
C LEU A 66 13.25 12.21 17.60
N ARG A 67 14.23 13.02 17.27
CA ARG A 67 14.56 13.47 15.91
C ARG A 67 15.51 12.54 15.18
N LEU A 68 16.09 11.58 15.88
CA LEU A 68 17.04 10.63 15.26
C LEU A 68 16.33 9.71 14.26
N PRO A 69 16.93 9.47 13.10
CA PRO A 69 16.42 8.49 12.16
C PRO A 69 16.47 7.08 12.77
N VAL A 70 15.50 6.24 12.38
CA VAL A 70 15.30 4.91 12.98
C VAL A 70 16.53 4.01 12.82
N GLU A 71 17.30 4.16 11.75
CA GLU A 71 18.56 3.45 11.50
C GLU A 71 19.60 3.72 12.58
N SER A 72 19.64 4.93 13.10
CA SER A 72 20.56 5.32 14.16
C SER A 72 20.21 4.71 15.51
N HIS A 73 18.98 4.23 15.69
CA HIS A 73 18.53 3.71 16.99
C HIS A 73 19.34 2.52 17.48
N SER A 74 19.84 1.67 16.58
CA SER A 74 20.68 0.53 16.97
C SER A 74 21.98 1.00 17.63
N ALA A 75 22.66 1.97 17.04
CA ALA A 75 23.86 2.57 17.59
C ALA A 75 23.57 3.36 18.89
N CYS A 76 22.48 4.13 18.88
CA CYS A 76 22.07 4.92 20.04
C CYS A 76 21.71 4.07 21.26
N LYS A 77 21.11 2.89 21.06
CA LYS A 77 20.84 1.93 22.16
C LYS A 77 22.10 1.39 22.82
N ALA A 78 23.24 1.39 22.13
CA ALA A 78 24.50 0.95 22.66
C ALA A 78 25.21 2.04 23.51
N VAL A 79 24.75 3.29 23.49
CA VAL A 79 25.40 4.40 24.22
C VAL A 79 25.25 4.25 25.73
N CYS A 80 24.04 4.04 26.24
CA CYS A 80 23.80 3.82 27.66
C CYS A 80 22.45 3.11 27.90
N LYS A 81 22.24 2.59 29.12
CA LYS A 81 21.01 1.91 29.52
C LYS A 81 19.77 2.79 29.36
N ARG A 82 19.86 4.07 29.67
CA ARG A 82 18.75 5.02 29.56
C ARG A 82 18.31 5.22 28.10
N TRP A 83 19.26 5.39 27.17
CA TRP A 83 18.98 5.45 25.74
C TRP A 83 18.42 4.12 25.19
N HIS A 84 18.97 3.00 25.71
CA HIS A 84 18.45 1.68 25.34
C HIS A 84 16.95 1.55 25.68
N LEU A 85 16.55 1.98 26.88
CA LEU A 85 15.15 1.94 27.29
C LEU A 85 14.26 2.91 26.49
N LEU A 86 14.73 4.15 26.32
CA LEU A 86 13.96 5.17 25.58
C LEU A 86 13.72 4.81 24.11
N LEU A 87 14.74 4.29 23.43
CA LEU A 87 14.66 3.94 22.00
C LEU A 87 14.28 2.46 21.78
N GLY A 88 14.29 1.64 22.82
CA GLY A 88 13.96 0.21 22.77
C GLY A 88 12.46 -0.03 22.59
N ASN A 89 11.64 0.77 23.25
CA ASN A 89 10.20 0.69 23.15
C ASN A 89 9.70 1.56 21.98
N LYS A 90 9.48 0.93 20.83
CA LYS A 90 9.02 1.60 19.61
C LYS A 90 7.67 2.30 19.78
N GLU A 91 6.73 1.67 20.47
CA GLU A 91 5.41 2.23 20.74
C GLU A 91 5.53 3.54 21.51
N ARG A 92 6.29 3.56 22.60
CA ARG A 92 6.53 4.74 23.42
C ARG A 92 7.24 5.85 22.63
N PHE A 93 8.22 5.47 21.79
CA PHE A 93 8.94 6.40 20.94
C PHE A 93 8.01 7.12 19.96
N PHE A 94 7.22 6.39 19.18
CA PHE A 94 6.31 6.99 18.20
C PHE A 94 5.14 7.72 18.84
N THR A 95 4.63 7.27 19.99
CA THR A 95 3.61 7.99 20.76
C THR A 95 4.12 9.35 21.18
N ARG A 96 5.35 9.42 21.70
CA ARG A 96 5.97 10.71 22.08
C ARG A 96 6.21 11.61 20.89
N ARG A 97 6.65 11.10 19.74
CA ARG A 97 6.77 11.88 18.52
C ARG A 97 5.44 12.52 18.15
N LYS A 98 4.36 11.74 18.15
CA LYS A 98 3.01 12.21 17.85
C LYS A 98 2.53 13.30 18.84
N GLU A 99 2.74 13.10 20.15
CA GLU A 99 2.41 14.07 21.20
C GLU A 99 3.14 15.42 21.00
N LEU A 100 4.37 15.39 20.55
CA LEU A 100 5.19 16.56 20.24
C LEU A 100 4.92 17.17 18.86
N GLY A 101 3.95 16.63 18.12
CA GLY A 101 3.54 17.13 16.81
C GLY A 101 4.46 16.77 15.66
N PHE A 102 5.40 15.82 15.83
CA PHE A 102 6.18 15.28 14.72
C PHE A 102 5.26 14.56 13.74
N ARG A 103 5.41 14.88 12.46
CA ARG A 103 4.66 14.30 11.35
C ARG A 103 5.56 14.14 10.14
N ASP A 104 6.65 13.39 10.32
CA ASP A 104 7.57 13.15 9.24
C ASP A 104 6.93 12.18 8.24
N PRO A 105 6.90 12.49 6.94
CA PRO A 105 6.35 11.61 5.94
C PRO A 105 7.30 10.45 5.69
N TRP A 106 6.77 9.24 5.79
CA TRP A 106 7.46 7.99 5.49
C TRP A 106 6.79 7.28 4.33
N LEU A 107 7.59 6.93 3.32
CA LEU A 107 7.14 6.19 2.16
C LEU A 107 7.28 4.69 2.41
N PHE A 108 6.16 4.02 2.61
CA PHE A 108 6.06 2.57 2.75
C PHE A 108 5.98 1.94 1.36
N VAL A 109 6.86 0.99 1.09
CA VAL A 109 6.92 0.30 -0.20
C VAL A 109 6.77 -1.20 0.04
N PHE A 110 5.70 -1.78 -0.50
CA PHE A 110 5.51 -3.22 -0.55
C PHE A 110 6.35 -3.79 -1.68
N THR A 111 7.26 -4.68 -1.36
CA THR A 111 8.27 -5.18 -2.28
C THR A 111 8.33 -6.70 -2.28
N PHE A 112 8.90 -7.24 -3.34
CA PHE A 112 9.28 -8.64 -3.42
C PHE A 112 10.68 -8.78 -4.02
N HIS A 113 11.37 -9.83 -3.61
CA HIS A 113 12.71 -10.15 -4.11
C HIS A 113 12.62 -10.83 -5.48
N LYS A 114 13.34 -10.33 -6.48
CA LYS A 114 13.28 -10.77 -7.88
C LYS A 114 13.42 -12.28 -8.08
N CYS A 115 14.36 -12.90 -7.35
CA CYS A 115 14.69 -14.31 -7.56
C CYS A 115 13.86 -15.26 -6.69
N THR A 116 13.49 -14.84 -5.47
CA THR A 116 12.83 -15.72 -4.50
C THR A 116 11.34 -15.48 -4.38
N GLY A 117 10.84 -14.36 -4.91
CA GLY A 117 9.45 -13.91 -4.69
C GLY A 117 9.12 -13.52 -3.25
N LYS A 118 10.09 -13.60 -2.33
CA LYS A 118 9.85 -13.28 -0.92
C LYS A 118 9.42 -11.83 -0.77
N ILE A 119 8.27 -11.64 -0.15
CA ILE A 119 7.71 -10.32 0.12
C ILE A 119 8.35 -9.68 1.34
N GLN A 120 8.49 -8.36 1.30
CA GLN A 120 8.91 -7.57 2.45
C GLN A 120 8.49 -6.11 2.28
N TRP A 121 8.39 -5.41 3.39
CA TRP A 121 8.14 -3.98 3.41
C TRP A 121 9.44 -3.23 3.63
N GLN A 122 9.69 -2.24 2.77
CA GLN A 122 10.75 -1.26 2.94
C GLN A 122 10.13 0.10 3.21
N VAL A 123 10.79 0.91 4.02
CA VAL A 123 10.31 2.25 4.38
C VAL A 123 11.42 3.25 4.16
N LEU A 124 11.12 4.29 3.39
CA LEU A 124 12.00 5.44 3.21
C LEU A 124 11.50 6.59 4.09
N ASP A 125 12.31 7.00 5.05
CA ASP A 125 12.13 8.26 5.74
C ASP A 125 12.43 9.42 4.77
N LEU A 126 11.41 10.18 4.42
CA LEU A 126 11.51 11.26 3.43
C LEU A 126 12.12 12.54 3.99
N THR A 127 12.39 12.59 5.31
CA THR A 127 13.07 13.70 5.97
C THR A 127 14.59 13.48 5.98
N HIS A 128 15.01 12.23 6.28
CA HIS A 128 16.43 11.89 6.43
C HIS A 128 16.98 11.08 5.25
N PHE A 129 16.13 10.69 4.29
CA PHE A 129 16.46 9.87 3.12
C PHE A 129 17.10 8.53 3.48
N THR A 130 16.62 7.92 4.57
CA THR A 130 17.13 6.66 5.10
C THR A 130 16.14 5.54 4.94
N TRP A 131 16.64 4.33 4.62
CA TRP A 131 15.84 3.15 4.38
C TRP A 131 15.88 2.20 5.57
N HIS A 132 14.73 1.71 5.99
CA HIS A 132 14.61 0.68 7.02
C HIS A 132 13.51 -0.33 6.66
N THR A 133 13.51 -1.45 7.37
CA THR A 133 12.49 -2.49 7.25
C THR A 133 11.55 -2.45 8.44
N ILE A 134 10.31 -2.86 8.22
CA ILE A 134 9.34 -3.12 9.30
C ILE A 134 9.18 -4.63 9.52
N PRO A 135 8.55 -5.06 10.63
CA PRO A 135 8.29 -6.47 10.87
C PRO A 135 7.63 -7.16 9.68
N ALA A 136 7.97 -8.45 9.49
CA ALA A 136 7.38 -9.24 8.42
C ALA A 136 5.85 -9.31 8.54
N MET A 137 5.18 -9.18 7.41
CA MET A 137 3.74 -9.29 7.31
C MET A 137 3.30 -10.74 7.61
N PRO A 138 2.34 -10.99 8.50
CA PRO A 138 1.90 -12.32 8.86
C PRO A 138 0.98 -12.92 7.78
N CYS A 139 1.57 -13.37 6.69
CA CYS A 139 0.86 -14.02 5.59
C CYS A 139 1.58 -15.31 5.15
N LYS A 140 0.99 -16.04 4.21
CA LYS A 140 1.61 -17.24 3.61
C LYS A 140 2.90 -16.86 2.88
N ASP A 141 3.85 -17.79 2.83
CA ASP A 141 5.17 -17.56 2.24
C ASP A 141 5.12 -17.34 0.71
N LYS A 142 4.19 -18.03 0.04
CA LYS A 142 4.02 -17.96 -1.42
C LYS A 142 2.76 -17.21 -1.77
N VAL A 143 2.91 -15.95 -2.13
CA VAL A 143 1.81 -15.06 -2.53
C VAL A 143 2.17 -14.30 -3.81
N CYS A 144 1.15 -13.87 -4.55
CA CYS A 144 1.30 -12.94 -5.65
C CYS A 144 1.27 -11.51 -5.12
N PRO A 145 2.38 -10.77 -5.08
CA PRO A 145 2.44 -9.43 -4.49
C PRO A 145 1.48 -8.43 -5.15
N HIS A 146 1.24 -8.58 -6.44
CA HIS A 146 0.36 -7.71 -7.21
C HIS A 146 -1.13 -7.97 -6.95
N GLY A 147 -1.49 -9.14 -6.42
CA GLY A 147 -2.87 -9.50 -6.09
C GLY A 147 -3.44 -8.75 -4.87
N PHE A 148 -2.56 -8.26 -3.98
CA PHE A 148 -2.95 -7.48 -2.79
C PHE A 148 -3.28 -6.03 -3.13
N ARG A 149 -4.08 -5.41 -2.27
CA ARG A 149 -4.24 -3.97 -2.25
C ARG A 149 -3.80 -3.38 -0.92
N CYS A 150 -3.14 -2.22 -1.02
CA CYS A 150 -2.63 -1.52 0.14
C CYS A 150 -3.27 -0.13 0.19
N VAL A 151 -3.85 0.21 1.33
CA VAL A 151 -4.40 1.54 1.61
C VAL A 151 -3.85 2.07 2.91
N SER A 152 -3.84 3.38 3.07
CA SER A 152 -3.33 4.02 4.27
C SER A 152 -4.33 5.03 4.83
N ILE A 153 -4.33 5.15 6.16
CA ILE A 153 -4.98 6.24 6.87
C ILE A 153 -3.86 7.05 7.54
N PRO A 154 -3.32 8.07 6.84
CA PRO A 154 -2.07 8.72 7.25
C PRO A 154 -2.12 9.36 8.63
N HIS A 155 -3.25 10.00 9.03
CA HIS A 155 -3.37 10.66 10.33
C HIS A 155 -3.45 9.67 11.50
N GLU A 156 -3.84 8.44 11.25
CA GLU A 156 -3.83 7.37 12.24
C GLU A 156 -2.49 6.66 12.32
N GLY A 157 -1.64 6.84 11.31
CA GLY A 157 -0.40 6.08 11.16
C GLY A 157 -0.68 4.61 10.91
N ALA A 158 -1.76 4.32 10.17
CA ALA A 158 -2.21 2.96 9.88
C ALA A 158 -2.11 2.62 8.39
N LEU A 159 -1.55 1.45 8.10
CA LEU A 159 -1.48 0.84 6.78
C LEU A 159 -2.30 -0.44 6.79
N PHE A 160 -3.13 -0.62 5.78
CA PHE A 160 -3.93 -1.83 5.60
C PHE A 160 -3.49 -2.56 4.34
N VAL A 161 -3.42 -3.89 4.44
CA VAL A 161 -3.19 -4.79 3.31
C VAL A 161 -4.37 -5.72 3.24
N CYS A 162 -5.06 -5.70 2.12
CA CYS A 162 -6.31 -6.42 1.93
C CYS A 162 -6.21 -7.43 0.79
N GLY A 163 -6.90 -8.56 0.95
CA GLY A 163 -7.04 -9.59 -0.05
C GLY A 163 -5.72 -10.24 -0.46
N GLY A 164 -5.55 -10.38 -1.77
CA GLY A 164 -4.37 -10.99 -2.35
C GLY A 164 -4.63 -12.35 -2.94
N MET A 165 -3.55 -13.05 -3.27
CA MET A 165 -3.63 -14.37 -3.89
C MET A 165 -2.43 -15.23 -3.50
N VAL A 166 -2.68 -16.51 -3.25
CA VAL A 166 -1.62 -17.52 -3.10
C VAL A 166 -1.12 -17.90 -4.49
N SER A 167 0.18 -17.72 -4.76
CA SER A 167 0.74 -17.80 -6.10
C SER A 167 0.77 -19.22 -6.69
N ASP A 168 0.77 -20.25 -5.83
CA ASP A 168 0.89 -21.64 -6.29
C ASP A 168 -0.44 -22.25 -6.72
N VAL A 169 -1.57 -21.71 -6.24
CA VAL A 169 -2.90 -22.29 -6.41
C VAL A 169 -3.93 -21.28 -6.90
N ASP A 170 -3.50 -20.09 -7.30
CA ASP A 170 -4.36 -18.99 -7.76
C ASP A 170 -5.59 -18.76 -6.84
N CYS A 171 -5.40 -18.99 -5.54
CA CYS A 171 -6.46 -18.88 -4.55
C CYS A 171 -6.47 -17.46 -3.94
N PRO A 172 -7.52 -16.67 -4.18
CA PRO A 172 -7.69 -15.37 -3.57
C PRO A 172 -7.85 -15.48 -2.06
N LEU A 173 -7.52 -14.40 -1.39
CA LEU A 173 -7.58 -14.27 0.06
C LEU A 173 -8.64 -13.23 0.45
N ASP A 174 -9.27 -13.47 1.59
CA ASP A 174 -10.14 -12.52 2.27
C ASP A 174 -9.40 -11.78 3.40
N LEU A 175 -8.10 -12.05 3.55
CA LEU A 175 -7.22 -11.57 4.60
C LEU A 175 -7.18 -10.03 4.66
N VAL A 176 -7.22 -9.49 5.87
CA VAL A 176 -7.01 -8.07 6.14
C VAL A 176 -6.00 -7.91 7.26
N LEU A 177 -4.93 -7.20 6.97
CA LEU A 177 -3.85 -6.92 7.92
C LEU A 177 -3.75 -5.42 8.14
N LYS A 178 -3.60 -5.01 9.39
CA LYS A 178 -3.33 -3.63 9.78
C LYS A 178 -1.93 -3.53 10.37
N TYR A 179 -1.13 -2.62 9.84
CA TYR A 179 0.13 -2.21 10.46
C TYR A 179 -0.06 -0.86 11.13
N GLU A 180 0.37 -0.75 12.38
CA GLU A 180 0.34 0.49 13.15
C GLU A 180 1.76 0.97 13.40
N ILE A 181 2.13 2.14 12.87
CA ILE A 181 3.48 2.71 13.03
C ILE A 181 3.87 2.82 14.50
N GLN A 182 2.98 3.34 15.34
CA GLN A 182 3.24 3.57 16.74
C GLN A 182 3.60 2.28 17.48
N LYS A 183 2.93 1.18 17.15
CA LYS A 183 3.15 -0.13 17.77
C LYS A 183 4.26 -0.92 17.07
N ASN A 184 4.64 -0.50 15.85
CA ASN A 184 5.57 -1.20 14.96
C ASN A 184 5.21 -2.69 14.83
N ARG A 185 3.93 -2.98 14.63
CA ARG A 185 3.43 -4.36 14.52
C ARG A 185 2.24 -4.49 13.58
N TRP A 186 2.09 -5.69 13.06
CA TRP A 186 0.92 -6.12 12.30
C TRP A 186 -0.13 -6.71 13.22
N THR A 187 -1.38 -6.48 12.91
CA THR A 187 -2.56 -7.09 13.52
C THR A 187 -3.42 -7.70 12.42
N VAL A 188 -3.96 -8.88 12.65
CA VAL A 188 -4.97 -9.48 11.77
C VAL A 188 -6.31 -8.87 12.14
N MET A 189 -6.99 -8.31 11.14
CA MET A 189 -8.34 -7.75 11.25
C MET A 189 -9.37 -8.81 10.86
N ASN A 190 -10.67 -8.47 10.96
CA ASN A 190 -11.73 -9.31 10.42
C ASN A 190 -11.59 -9.41 8.90
N ASN A 191 -11.74 -10.61 8.38
CA ASN A 191 -11.66 -10.88 6.96
C ASN A 191 -12.76 -10.16 6.17
N MET A 192 -12.51 -9.89 4.88
CA MET A 192 -13.56 -9.47 3.94
C MET A 192 -14.63 -10.56 3.81
N ASN A 193 -15.86 -10.17 3.48
CA ASN A 193 -16.92 -11.13 3.22
C ASN A 193 -16.66 -11.96 1.95
N THR A 194 -15.92 -11.37 0.98
CA THR A 194 -15.58 -12.02 -0.29
C THR A 194 -14.06 -12.03 -0.47
N ALA A 195 -13.48 -13.22 -0.64
CA ALA A 195 -12.08 -13.36 -1.03
C ALA A 195 -11.85 -12.79 -2.43
N ARG A 196 -10.85 -11.92 -2.59
CA ARG A 196 -10.58 -11.23 -3.87
C ARG A 196 -9.10 -10.91 -4.08
N SER A 197 -8.71 -10.95 -5.35
CA SER A 197 -7.38 -10.50 -5.83
C SER A 197 -7.56 -9.51 -6.99
N PHE A 198 -6.59 -8.65 -7.24
CA PHE A 198 -6.62 -7.65 -8.32
C PHE A 198 -7.89 -6.78 -8.32
N PHE A 199 -8.27 -6.26 -7.18
CA PHE A 199 -9.47 -5.46 -6.95
C PHE A 199 -9.12 -4.00 -6.69
N ALA A 200 -10.10 -3.08 -6.76
CA ALA A 200 -9.93 -1.69 -6.33
C ALA A 200 -9.99 -1.58 -4.82
N SER A 201 -9.14 -0.74 -4.21
CA SER A 201 -9.24 -0.42 -2.78
C SER A 201 -8.74 0.97 -2.49
N GLU A 202 -9.61 1.78 -1.86
CA GLU A 202 -9.31 3.17 -1.50
C GLU A 202 -9.96 3.55 -0.17
N VAL A 203 -9.50 4.67 0.40
CA VAL A 203 -10.03 5.23 1.64
C VAL A 203 -10.85 6.49 1.33
N ILE A 204 -12.12 6.49 1.74
CA ILE A 204 -12.99 7.67 1.67
C ILE A 204 -13.55 7.94 3.06
N ASN A 205 -13.30 9.12 3.61
CA ASN A 205 -13.76 9.54 4.94
C ASN A 205 -13.38 8.56 6.07
N GLY A 206 -12.18 7.96 6.00
CA GLY A 206 -11.71 7.00 7.00
C GLY A 206 -12.25 5.57 6.83
N MET A 207 -13.18 5.34 5.92
CA MET A 207 -13.72 4.03 5.58
C MET A 207 -12.91 3.41 4.42
N ILE A 208 -12.67 2.10 4.47
CA ILE A 208 -11.93 1.39 3.42
C ILE A 208 -12.92 0.69 2.51
N TYR A 209 -12.94 1.09 1.25
CA TYR A 209 -13.77 0.51 0.19
C TYR A 209 -12.96 -0.49 -0.63
N VAL A 210 -13.59 -1.62 -0.96
CA VAL A 210 -13.04 -2.63 -1.88
C VAL A 210 -14.10 -3.00 -2.91
N ALA A 211 -13.70 -3.15 -4.18
CA ALA A 211 -14.64 -3.42 -5.26
C ALA A 211 -14.02 -4.27 -6.37
N GLY A 212 -14.81 -5.18 -6.91
CA GLY A 212 -14.42 -6.06 -8.01
C GLY A 212 -13.31 -7.04 -7.66
N GLY A 213 -12.46 -7.32 -8.63
CA GLY A 213 -11.37 -8.28 -8.50
C GLY A 213 -11.72 -9.66 -9.04
N ASN A 214 -10.84 -10.62 -8.79
CA ASN A 214 -10.99 -12.01 -9.20
C ASN A 214 -11.33 -12.92 -8.01
N SER A 215 -12.26 -13.84 -8.21
CA SER A 215 -12.61 -14.94 -7.30
C SER A 215 -11.67 -16.14 -7.45
N GLY A 216 -11.96 -17.24 -6.74
CA GLY A 216 -11.15 -18.46 -6.72
C GLY A 216 -10.94 -19.14 -8.08
N ASP A 217 -11.85 -18.98 -9.02
CA ASP A 217 -11.73 -19.54 -10.36
C ASP A 217 -11.33 -18.47 -11.40
N LEU A 218 -10.72 -17.37 -10.94
CA LEU A 218 -10.36 -16.19 -11.74
C LEU A 218 -11.56 -15.52 -12.43
N PHE A 219 -12.79 -15.80 -11.99
CA PHE A 219 -13.95 -15.07 -12.44
C PHE A 219 -13.97 -13.68 -11.84
N GLU A 220 -14.22 -12.70 -12.69
CA GLU A 220 -14.34 -11.30 -12.25
C GLU A 220 -15.58 -11.11 -11.38
N LEU A 221 -15.44 -10.33 -10.33
CA LEU A 221 -16.48 -9.97 -9.39
C LEU A 221 -17.09 -8.61 -9.71
N ASN A 222 -18.38 -8.45 -9.42
CA ASN A 222 -19.04 -7.15 -9.38
C ASN A 222 -19.38 -6.70 -7.95
N SER A 223 -19.14 -7.55 -6.96
CA SER A 223 -19.42 -7.23 -5.56
C SER A 223 -18.44 -6.18 -5.02
N ALA A 224 -18.95 -5.37 -4.08
CA ALA A 224 -18.17 -4.39 -3.36
C ALA A 224 -18.58 -4.36 -1.89
N GLU A 225 -17.65 -3.98 -1.03
CA GLU A 225 -17.85 -3.94 0.41
C GLU A 225 -17.02 -2.82 1.04
N VAL A 226 -17.41 -2.37 2.22
CA VAL A 226 -16.74 -1.31 2.98
C VAL A 226 -16.40 -1.76 4.38
N LEU A 227 -15.18 -1.47 4.83
CA LEU A 227 -14.74 -1.67 6.20
C LEU A 227 -14.84 -0.36 6.97
N ASP A 228 -15.48 -0.41 8.13
CA ASP A 228 -15.29 0.58 9.19
C ASP A 228 -14.13 0.14 10.09
N PRO A 229 -12.94 0.77 10.01
CA PRO A 229 -11.78 0.33 10.80
C PRO A 229 -11.98 0.47 12.31
N ALA A 230 -12.89 1.33 12.76
CA ALA A 230 -13.19 1.53 14.18
C ALA A 230 -14.08 0.41 14.74
N LYS A 231 -15.05 -0.05 13.94
CA LYS A 231 -15.92 -1.18 14.31
C LYS A 231 -15.28 -2.52 13.97
N GLY A 232 -14.41 -2.54 12.94
CA GLY A 232 -13.79 -3.77 12.43
C GLY A 232 -14.75 -4.67 11.66
N SER A 233 -15.91 -4.14 11.18
CA SER A 233 -16.89 -4.90 10.42
C SER A 233 -16.88 -4.50 8.95
N TRP A 234 -17.13 -5.50 8.08
CA TRP A 234 -17.33 -5.33 6.66
C TRP A 234 -18.82 -5.33 6.32
N ASP A 235 -19.28 -4.30 5.67
CA ASP A 235 -20.66 -4.17 5.20
C ASP A 235 -20.69 -4.21 3.66
N PRO A 236 -21.62 -4.97 3.05
CA PRO A 236 -21.79 -4.95 1.60
C PRO A 236 -22.35 -3.60 1.15
N ILE A 237 -21.91 -3.14 0.00
CA ILE A 237 -22.45 -1.96 -0.68
C ILE A 237 -23.03 -2.37 -2.03
N ALA A 238 -23.63 -1.44 -2.79
CA ALA A 238 -24.20 -1.73 -4.09
C ALA A 238 -23.17 -2.44 -5.00
N ASN A 239 -23.64 -3.42 -5.77
CA ASN A 239 -22.83 -4.11 -6.75
C ASN A 239 -22.57 -3.22 -7.97
N MET A 240 -21.38 -3.36 -8.57
CA MET A 240 -21.04 -2.72 -9.84
C MET A 240 -21.97 -3.18 -10.98
N GLY A 241 -22.14 -2.34 -11.98
CA GLY A 241 -22.91 -2.68 -13.18
C GLY A 241 -22.27 -3.74 -14.07
N THR A 242 -20.99 -4.05 -13.87
CA THR A 242 -20.25 -5.07 -14.60
C THR A 242 -19.22 -5.76 -13.71
N ASN A 243 -18.95 -7.03 -13.99
CA ASN A 243 -17.85 -7.74 -13.36
C ASN A 243 -16.53 -7.22 -13.92
N MET A 244 -15.56 -6.91 -13.08
CA MET A 244 -14.23 -6.50 -13.54
C MET A 244 -13.15 -6.65 -12.48
N ALA A 245 -11.96 -7.04 -12.90
CA ALA A 245 -10.74 -6.83 -12.14
C ALA A 245 -10.28 -5.37 -12.26
N SER A 246 -9.55 -4.88 -11.27
CA SER A 246 -9.06 -3.49 -11.27
C SER A 246 -7.55 -3.47 -11.46
N TYR A 247 -7.11 -2.68 -12.45
CA TYR A 247 -5.71 -2.33 -12.61
C TYR A 247 -5.31 -1.22 -11.65
N ASP A 248 -6.11 -0.16 -11.60
CA ASP A 248 -5.85 1.01 -10.77
C ASP A 248 -7.14 1.59 -10.20
N SER A 249 -7.02 2.37 -9.13
CA SER A 249 -8.13 3.07 -8.49
C SER A 249 -7.68 4.39 -7.89
N ALA A 250 -8.61 5.33 -7.77
CA ALA A 250 -8.37 6.63 -7.16
C ALA A 250 -9.63 7.16 -6.48
N VAL A 251 -9.45 8.11 -5.55
CA VAL A 251 -10.55 8.88 -4.98
C VAL A 251 -10.50 10.29 -5.55
N LEU A 252 -11.55 10.68 -6.25
CA LEU A 252 -11.72 12.03 -6.79
C LEU A 252 -13.10 12.56 -6.38
N ASP A 253 -13.14 13.77 -5.82
CA ASP A 253 -14.37 14.44 -5.36
C ASP A 253 -15.22 13.58 -4.41
N GLY A 254 -14.56 12.76 -3.58
CA GLY A 254 -15.21 11.86 -2.62
C GLY A 254 -15.86 10.63 -3.25
N LYS A 255 -15.61 10.36 -4.52
CA LYS A 255 -16.06 9.18 -5.25
C LYS A 255 -14.90 8.22 -5.49
N LEU A 256 -15.18 6.91 -5.48
CA LEU A 256 -14.23 5.88 -5.85
C LEU A 256 -14.28 5.66 -7.35
N LEU A 257 -13.16 5.87 -8.01
CA LEU A 257 -12.96 5.57 -9.41
C LEU A 257 -12.14 4.29 -9.53
N LEU A 258 -12.54 3.40 -10.38
CA LEU A 258 -11.77 2.18 -10.68
C LEU A 258 -11.76 1.89 -12.17
N THR A 259 -10.62 1.42 -12.67
CA THR A 259 -10.41 1.07 -14.07
C THR A 259 -9.71 -0.28 -14.18
N GLU A 260 -10.06 -1.06 -15.22
CA GLU A 260 -9.30 -2.26 -15.59
C GLU A 260 -7.98 -1.92 -16.29
N GLY A 261 -7.79 -0.64 -16.64
CA GLY A 261 -6.61 -0.18 -17.36
C GLY A 261 -6.53 -0.72 -18.79
N TRP A 262 -5.41 -0.42 -19.44
CA TRP A 262 -5.11 -0.91 -20.77
C TRP A 262 -4.51 -2.32 -20.66
N LEU A 263 -5.38 -3.29 -20.38
CA LEU A 263 -5.02 -4.70 -20.50
C LEU A 263 -5.13 -5.11 -21.98
N TRP A 264 -4.26 -6.00 -22.38
CA TRP A 264 -4.29 -6.61 -23.70
C TRP A 264 -5.64 -7.31 -23.98
N PRO A 265 -6.24 -7.19 -25.18
CA PRO A 265 -5.73 -6.53 -26.38
C PRO A 265 -6.18 -5.07 -26.52
N PHE A 266 -5.31 -4.22 -27.02
CA PHE A 266 -5.49 -2.76 -27.22
C PHE A 266 -6.66 -2.33 -28.13
N PHE A 267 -7.48 -3.28 -28.59
CA PHE A 267 -8.61 -3.03 -29.48
C PHE A 267 -9.93 -2.85 -28.75
N VAL A 268 -9.95 -3.08 -27.45
CA VAL A 268 -11.16 -2.92 -26.62
C VAL A 268 -10.96 -1.75 -25.68
N SER A 269 -11.90 -0.82 -25.69
CA SER A 269 -11.91 0.28 -24.74
C SER A 269 -11.96 -0.26 -23.31
N PRO A 270 -11.09 0.21 -22.37
CA PRO A 270 -11.08 -0.29 -21.00
C PRO A 270 -12.42 -0.01 -20.32
N ARG A 271 -12.84 -0.92 -19.44
CA ARG A 271 -14.00 -0.68 -18.57
C ARG A 271 -13.58 0.22 -17.41
N GLY A 272 -14.51 1.00 -16.91
CA GLY A 272 -14.32 1.81 -15.72
C GLY A 272 -15.65 2.12 -15.05
N GLN A 273 -15.64 2.19 -13.73
CA GLN A 273 -16.81 2.44 -12.88
C GLN A 273 -16.50 3.53 -11.86
N VAL A 274 -17.51 4.28 -11.49
CA VAL A 274 -17.45 5.33 -10.46
C VAL A 274 -18.49 5.03 -9.41
N TYR A 275 -18.07 4.94 -8.15
CA TYR A 275 -18.95 4.73 -7.01
C TYR A 275 -19.15 6.04 -6.25
N ASP A 276 -20.42 6.37 -5.99
CA ASP A 276 -20.81 7.47 -5.12
C ASP A 276 -21.26 6.93 -3.74
N PRO A 277 -20.45 7.09 -2.69
CA PRO A 277 -20.82 6.62 -1.35
C PRO A 277 -22.06 7.28 -0.76
N LYS A 278 -22.40 8.51 -1.19
CA LYS A 278 -23.55 9.27 -0.68
C LYS A 278 -24.88 8.63 -1.12
N ASN A 279 -24.89 8.14 -2.36
CA ASN A 279 -26.08 7.57 -2.97
C ASN A 279 -26.05 6.04 -3.01
N ASN A 280 -24.94 5.40 -2.56
CA ASN A 280 -24.67 3.97 -2.68
C ASN A 280 -24.96 3.45 -4.11
N ASN A 281 -24.38 4.09 -5.09
CA ASN A 281 -24.67 3.88 -6.50
C ASN A 281 -23.39 3.82 -7.35
N TRP A 282 -23.41 3.00 -8.40
CA TRP A 282 -22.35 2.89 -9.40
C TRP A 282 -22.79 3.47 -10.73
N GLU A 283 -21.88 4.17 -11.39
CA GLU A 283 -22.05 4.74 -12.73
C GLU A 283 -20.88 4.34 -13.62
N SER A 284 -21.12 4.30 -14.94
CA SER A 284 -20.06 4.09 -15.91
C SER A 284 -19.13 5.31 -15.92
N MET A 285 -17.83 5.06 -15.97
CA MET A 285 -16.82 6.10 -16.08
C MET A 285 -16.91 6.81 -17.42
N ALA A 286 -16.68 8.12 -17.44
CA ALA A 286 -16.61 8.92 -18.65
C ALA A 286 -15.57 8.37 -19.65
N VAL A 287 -15.83 8.53 -20.94
CA VAL A 287 -15.03 7.85 -21.99
C VAL A 287 -13.60 8.38 -22.02
N GLY A 288 -13.43 9.70 -22.02
CA GLY A 288 -12.09 10.31 -22.05
C GLY A 288 -11.29 9.97 -20.79
N LEU A 289 -11.94 9.96 -19.61
CA LEU A 289 -11.32 9.56 -18.36
C LEU A 289 -10.76 8.14 -18.46
N ARG A 290 -11.58 7.15 -18.83
CA ARG A 290 -11.17 5.74 -18.85
C ARG A 290 -10.16 5.41 -19.95
N GLU A 291 -10.30 5.99 -21.13
CA GLU A 291 -9.42 5.70 -22.27
C GLU A 291 -8.04 6.35 -22.13
N GLY A 292 -7.96 7.50 -21.50
CA GLY A 292 -6.69 8.17 -21.24
C GLY A 292 -5.99 7.76 -19.93
N TRP A 293 -6.60 6.89 -19.12
CA TRP A 293 -5.99 6.37 -17.89
C TRP A 293 -4.99 5.24 -18.21
N THR A 294 -3.82 5.63 -18.67
CA THR A 294 -2.83 4.74 -19.30
C THR A 294 -1.64 4.40 -18.41
N GLY A 295 -1.82 4.35 -17.11
CA GLY A 295 -0.78 4.03 -16.15
C GLY A 295 -1.24 4.20 -14.71
N SER A 296 -0.32 4.12 -13.76
CA SER A 296 -0.62 4.30 -12.34
C SER A 296 -0.96 5.76 -12.03
N SER A 297 -1.99 5.95 -11.23
CA SER A 297 -2.52 7.28 -10.91
C SER A 297 -2.30 7.71 -9.46
N VAL A 298 -2.43 9.00 -9.25
CA VAL A 298 -2.46 9.64 -7.93
C VAL A 298 -3.32 10.90 -7.97
N VAL A 299 -3.88 11.27 -6.82
CA VAL A 299 -4.59 12.54 -6.66
C VAL A 299 -3.71 13.53 -5.90
N VAL A 300 -3.52 14.72 -6.47
CA VAL A 300 -2.78 15.83 -5.88
C VAL A 300 -3.60 17.10 -6.04
N TYR A 301 -3.80 17.86 -4.97
CA TYR A 301 -4.64 19.08 -4.98
C TYR A 301 -6.05 18.90 -5.55
N GLY A 302 -6.65 17.72 -5.37
CA GLY A 302 -7.97 17.41 -5.93
C GLY A 302 -7.99 17.16 -7.43
N HIS A 303 -6.82 17.01 -8.08
CA HIS A 303 -6.69 16.64 -9.49
C HIS A 303 -6.11 15.24 -9.63
N LEU A 304 -6.64 14.50 -10.59
CA LEU A 304 -6.17 13.15 -10.90
C LEU A 304 -5.02 13.23 -11.92
N PHE A 305 -3.87 12.70 -11.51
CA PHE A 305 -2.68 12.59 -12.36
C PHE A 305 -2.42 11.12 -12.71
N VAL A 306 -1.85 10.86 -13.87
CA VAL A 306 -1.39 9.54 -14.29
C VAL A 306 0.04 9.62 -14.83
N VAL A 307 0.87 8.66 -14.42
CA VAL A 307 2.18 8.43 -15.06
C VAL A 307 1.91 7.58 -16.30
N SER A 308 1.79 8.23 -17.45
CA SER A 308 1.39 7.56 -18.69
C SER A 308 2.46 6.60 -19.20
N GLU A 309 2.12 5.33 -19.24
CA GLU A 309 3.01 4.27 -19.72
C GLU A 309 3.16 4.24 -21.25
N LEU A 310 2.21 4.86 -21.96
CA LEU A 310 2.20 4.91 -23.42
C LEU A 310 3.00 6.08 -23.99
N GLU A 311 3.12 7.20 -23.25
CA GLU A 311 3.70 8.45 -23.75
C GLU A 311 5.03 8.79 -23.06
N ARG A 312 6.05 7.96 -23.22
CA ARG A 312 7.40 8.17 -22.68
C ARG A 312 7.40 8.50 -21.18
N MET A 313 6.50 7.90 -20.40
CA MET A 313 6.37 8.13 -18.95
C MET A 313 6.14 9.60 -18.58
N LYS A 314 5.41 10.35 -19.40
CA LYS A 314 4.98 11.71 -19.06
C LYS A 314 3.88 11.68 -18.01
N LEU A 315 3.88 12.69 -17.19
CA LEU A 315 2.79 12.92 -16.26
C LEU A 315 1.67 13.69 -16.98
N LYS A 316 0.44 13.18 -16.85
CA LYS A 316 -0.77 13.82 -17.38
C LYS A 316 -1.72 14.13 -16.24
N VAL A 317 -2.57 15.11 -16.45
CA VAL A 317 -3.67 15.49 -15.55
C VAL A 317 -5.01 15.36 -16.28
N TYR A 318 -6.00 14.85 -15.57
CA TYR A 318 -7.37 14.78 -16.09
C TYR A 318 -8.10 16.10 -15.92
N ASP A 319 -8.71 16.58 -16.99
CA ASP A 319 -9.63 17.72 -17.01
C ASP A 319 -11.09 17.23 -17.11
N PRO A 320 -11.88 17.30 -16.02
CA PRO A 320 -13.27 16.87 -16.04
C PRO A 320 -14.16 17.74 -16.97
N GLY A 321 -13.77 19.00 -17.22
CA GLY A 321 -14.56 19.92 -18.04
C GLY A 321 -14.58 19.54 -19.51
N SER A 322 -13.48 19.00 -20.02
CA SER A 322 -13.34 18.53 -21.41
C SER A 322 -13.34 17.01 -21.55
N ASP A 323 -13.46 16.25 -20.44
CA ASP A 323 -13.30 14.80 -20.39
C ASP A 323 -12.06 14.35 -21.14
N SER A 324 -10.91 14.94 -20.82
CA SER A 324 -9.65 14.66 -21.53
C SER A 324 -8.43 14.70 -20.61
N TRP A 325 -7.35 14.06 -21.06
CA TRP A 325 -6.07 14.06 -20.37
C TRP A 325 -5.07 14.97 -21.06
N GLU A 326 -4.43 15.84 -20.29
CA GLU A 326 -3.43 16.77 -20.76
C GLU A 326 -2.06 16.45 -20.17
N ALA A 327 -1.04 16.47 -21.03
CA ALA A 327 0.33 16.36 -20.55
C ALA A 327 0.70 17.66 -19.80
N ILE A 328 1.26 17.53 -18.60
CA ILE A 328 1.73 18.69 -17.83
C ILE A 328 3.11 19.14 -18.32
N GLU A 329 3.46 20.38 -18.01
CA GLU A 329 4.78 20.92 -18.36
C GLU A 329 5.89 20.25 -17.53
N GLY A 330 7.05 20.03 -18.15
CA GLY A 330 8.21 19.46 -17.51
C GLY A 330 8.78 18.21 -18.17
N PRO A 331 9.86 17.69 -17.62
CA PRO A 331 10.52 16.50 -18.16
C PRO A 331 9.70 15.23 -17.90
N PRO A 332 9.86 14.18 -18.72
CA PRO A 332 9.32 12.86 -18.42
C PRO A 332 9.93 12.30 -17.14
N LEU A 333 9.39 11.17 -16.68
CA LEU A 333 9.94 10.43 -15.55
C LEU A 333 11.41 10.10 -15.81
N PRO A 334 12.33 10.32 -14.84
CA PRO A 334 13.76 10.02 -15.00
C PRO A 334 14.02 8.57 -15.40
N GLU A 335 14.98 8.36 -16.31
CA GLU A 335 15.31 7.02 -16.88
C GLU A 335 15.76 6.00 -15.83
N GLN A 336 16.27 6.46 -14.68
CA GLN A 336 16.66 5.60 -13.56
C GLN A 336 15.47 4.86 -12.94
N ILE A 337 14.25 5.39 -13.16
CA ILE A 337 13.02 4.80 -12.63
C ILE A 337 12.45 3.83 -13.65
N CYS A 338 12.79 2.55 -13.47
CA CYS A 338 12.38 1.48 -14.36
C CYS A 338 11.15 0.73 -13.86
N LYS A 339 10.32 0.24 -14.78
CA LYS A 339 9.18 -0.64 -14.48
C LYS A 339 9.62 -1.99 -13.86
N PRO A 340 8.73 -2.62 -13.08
CA PRO A 340 7.47 -2.08 -12.58
C PRO A 340 7.71 -0.98 -11.56
N PHE A 341 6.77 -0.05 -11.44
CA PHE A 341 6.83 0.99 -10.43
C PHE A 341 5.53 1.09 -9.63
N ALA A 342 5.64 1.62 -8.41
CA ALA A 342 4.52 1.97 -7.55
C ALA A 342 4.47 3.49 -7.41
N VAL A 343 3.25 4.04 -7.42
CA VAL A 343 3.03 5.48 -7.36
C VAL A 343 2.21 5.84 -6.13
N SER A 344 2.59 6.93 -5.47
CA SER A 344 1.85 7.48 -4.35
C SER A 344 2.05 9.00 -4.27
N SER A 345 1.19 9.68 -3.52
CA SER A 345 1.29 11.12 -3.33
C SER A 345 1.23 11.51 -1.86
N CYS A 346 1.82 12.64 -1.55
CA CYS A 346 1.68 13.31 -0.27
C CYS A 346 1.88 14.82 -0.45
N ASN A 347 0.91 15.59 0.02
CA ASN A 347 0.86 17.04 -0.19
C ASN A 347 0.93 17.39 -1.70
N ASN A 348 1.94 18.15 -2.13
CA ASN A 348 2.17 18.54 -3.52
C ASN A 348 3.21 17.68 -4.24
N ARG A 349 3.52 16.50 -3.71
CA ARG A 349 4.56 15.62 -4.24
C ARG A 349 3.99 14.31 -4.70
N ILE A 350 4.55 13.82 -5.79
CA ILE A 350 4.31 12.48 -6.34
C ILE A 350 5.59 11.67 -6.13
N TYR A 351 5.45 10.47 -5.63
CA TYR A 351 6.56 9.53 -5.42
C TYR A 351 6.38 8.36 -6.38
N VAL A 352 7.34 8.16 -7.27
CA VAL A 352 7.39 7.01 -8.18
C VAL A 352 8.56 6.14 -7.77
N VAL A 353 8.27 4.97 -7.23
CA VAL A 353 9.25 3.97 -6.81
C VAL A 353 9.44 2.97 -7.94
N GLY A 354 10.61 2.92 -8.52
CA GLY A 354 10.93 1.99 -9.59
C GLY A 354 11.61 0.71 -9.11
N ARG A 355 11.92 -0.16 -10.05
CA ARG A 355 12.77 -1.34 -9.80
C ARG A 355 14.06 -0.91 -9.10
N ASN A 356 14.60 -1.76 -8.21
CA ASN A 356 15.75 -1.48 -7.35
C ASN A 356 15.49 -0.39 -6.30
N LEU A 357 14.23 0.02 -6.12
CA LEU A 357 13.74 1.01 -5.15
C LEU A 357 14.33 2.42 -5.30
N HIS A 358 14.84 2.79 -6.47
CA HIS A 358 15.07 4.21 -6.76
C HIS A 358 13.74 4.96 -6.75
N VAL A 359 13.73 6.16 -6.18
CA VAL A 359 12.51 6.96 -6.02
C VAL A 359 12.65 8.28 -6.76
N ALA A 360 11.76 8.54 -7.71
CA ALA A 360 11.57 9.88 -8.25
C ALA A 360 10.55 10.63 -7.42
N VAL A 361 10.93 11.82 -6.95
CA VAL A 361 10.06 12.77 -6.26
C VAL A 361 9.68 13.87 -7.24
N GLY A 362 8.42 13.89 -7.66
CA GLY A 362 7.86 14.92 -8.54
C GLY A 362 7.25 16.05 -7.71
N TYR A 363 7.74 17.25 -7.90
CA TYR A 363 7.19 18.46 -7.28
C TYR A 363 6.18 19.08 -8.25
N ILE A 364 4.90 19.03 -7.87
CA ILE A 364 3.82 19.60 -8.67
C ILE A 364 3.68 21.07 -8.31
N SER A 365 3.75 21.91 -9.32
CA SER A 365 3.49 23.36 -9.22
C SER A 365 2.28 23.72 -10.08
N SER A 366 1.40 24.58 -9.55
CA SER A 366 0.36 25.23 -10.31
C SER A 366 0.96 26.44 -11.04
N LEU A 367 0.88 26.45 -12.33
CA LEU A 367 1.35 27.55 -13.17
C LEU A 367 0.17 28.52 -13.36
N ASN A 368 0.21 29.67 -12.69
CA ASN A 368 -0.77 30.71 -12.92
C ASN A 368 -0.50 31.34 -14.29
N GLN A 369 -1.34 31.07 -15.27
CA GLN A 369 -1.33 31.85 -16.49
C GLN A 369 -1.94 33.25 -16.19
N THR A 370 -1.13 34.28 -16.34
CA THR A 370 -1.56 35.68 -16.33
C THR A 370 -2.32 35.95 -17.64
N GLY A 371 -3.62 35.65 -17.68
CA GLY A 371 -4.44 35.82 -18.87
C GLY A 371 -5.84 35.23 -18.71
N ILE A 372 -6.78 35.69 -19.52
CA ILE A 372 -8.25 35.54 -19.52
C ILE A 372 -8.77 34.07 -19.49
N SER A 373 -7.90 33.06 -19.42
CA SER A 373 -8.30 31.65 -19.39
C SER A 373 -8.22 31.14 -17.94
N GLU A 374 -9.36 30.67 -17.40
CA GLU A 374 -9.48 30.01 -16.09
C GLU A 374 -8.78 28.62 -16.03
N LYS A 375 -8.13 28.19 -17.11
CA LYS A 375 -7.53 26.87 -17.21
C LYS A 375 -6.24 26.81 -16.36
N ARG A 376 -6.27 25.98 -15.32
CA ARG A 376 -5.09 25.71 -14.48
C ARG A 376 -4.11 24.85 -15.28
N SER A 377 -2.89 25.32 -15.48
CA SER A 377 -1.80 24.48 -15.97
C SER A 377 -0.91 24.02 -14.81
N PHE A 378 -0.32 22.84 -14.97
CA PHE A 378 0.55 22.25 -13.98
C PHE A 378 1.94 22.00 -14.57
N GLY A 379 2.94 22.08 -13.73
CA GLY A 379 4.30 21.71 -14.06
C GLY A 379 4.85 20.68 -13.08
N VAL A 380 5.83 19.88 -13.51
CA VAL A 380 6.55 18.93 -12.67
C VAL A 380 8.05 19.10 -12.81
N GLY A 381 8.75 19.09 -11.67
CA GLY A 381 10.19 18.93 -11.58
C GLY A 381 10.52 17.65 -10.81
N TRP A 382 11.46 16.84 -11.32
CA TRP A 382 11.83 15.57 -10.71
C TRP A 382 13.16 15.66 -9.95
N HIS A 383 13.20 15.02 -8.79
CA HIS A 383 14.40 14.73 -8.04
C HIS A 383 14.49 13.22 -7.80
N VAL A 384 15.69 12.62 -7.97
CA VAL A 384 15.88 11.18 -7.79
C VAL A 384 16.61 10.89 -6.49
N ILE A 385 16.03 10.03 -5.67
CA ILE A 385 16.63 9.45 -4.47
C ILE A 385 17.12 8.05 -4.85
N ASN A 386 18.43 7.85 -4.86
CA ASN A 386 19.01 6.55 -5.14
C ASN A 386 18.90 5.63 -3.93
N ALA A 387 18.38 4.43 -4.14
CA ALA A 387 18.36 3.41 -3.10
C ALA A 387 19.77 2.81 -2.90
N PRO A 388 20.11 2.36 -1.69
CA PRO A 388 21.36 1.66 -1.45
C PRO A 388 21.41 0.31 -2.16
N GLU A 389 22.62 -0.14 -2.52
CA GLU A 389 22.86 -1.37 -3.31
C GLU A 389 22.20 -2.62 -2.71
N ARG A 390 22.13 -2.72 -1.38
CA ARG A 390 21.44 -3.82 -0.67
C ARG A 390 19.97 -4.01 -1.05
N LEU A 391 19.33 -3.03 -1.70
CA LEU A 391 17.93 -3.05 -2.15
C LEU A 391 17.81 -3.32 -3.67
N SER A 392 18.90 -3.55 -4.37
CA SER A 392 18.94 -3.70 -5.84
C SER A 392 18.12 -4.88 -6.38
N ASP A 393 17.89 -5.92 -5.55
CA ASP A 393 17.13 -7.11 -5.93
C ASP A 393 15.65 -7.01 -5.59
N LEU A 394 15.19 -5.85 -5.11
CA LEU A 394 13.80 -5.63 -4.76
C LEU A 394 13.04 -4.97 -5.89
N THR A 395 11.80 -5.39 -6.03
CA THR A 395 10.83 -4.86 -6.99
C THR A 395 9.61 -4.34 -6.23
N PRO A 396 9.16 -3.10 -6.47
CA PRO A 396 7.97 -2.58 -5.82
C PRO A 396 6.69 -3.17 -6.42
N SER A 397 5.68 -3.37 -5.59
CA SER A 397 4.32 -3.72 -5.99
C SER A 397 3.32 -2.64 -5.63
N SER A 398 3.48 -1.99 -4.49
CA SER A 398 2.62 -0.89 -4.04
C SER A 398 3.41 0.08 -3.16
N SER A 399 2.96 1.32 -3.10
CA SER A 399 3.52 2.31 -2.16
C SER A 399 2.42 3.15 -1.53
N LYS A 400 2.63 3.58 -0.28
CA LYS A 400 1.73 4.50 0.45
C LYS A 400 2.58 5.39 1.37
N VAL A 401 2.12 6.63 1.57
CA VAL A 401 2.77 7.54 2.51
C VAL A 401 1.97 7.59 3.81
N LEU A 402 2.68 7.50 4.92
CA LEU A 402 2.15 7.65 6.27
C LEU A 402 3.00 8.67 7.05
N PHE A 403 2.44 9.21 8.12
CA PHE A 403 3.16 10.11 9.02
C PHE A 403 3.61 9.37 10.29
N ALA A 404 4.91 9.48 10.63
CA ALA A 404 5.56 8.80 11.75
C ALA A 404 6.03 9.77 12.85
#